data_d5d79c363d69f6670f15d8edfdc5a011
#
_entry.id   d5d79c363d69f6670f15d8edfdc5a011
#
_cell.length_a   1.000
_cell.length_b   1.000
_cell.length_c   1.000
_cell.angle_alpha   90.00
_cell.angle_beta   90.00
_cell.angle_gamma   90.00
#
_symmetry.space_group_name_H-M   'P 1'
#
loop_
_entity.id
_entity.type
_entity.pdbx_description
1 polymer ?
#
loop_
_entity_poly.entity_id
_entity_poly.type
_entity_poly.pdbx_seq_one_letter_code
_entity_poly.pdbx_strand_id
1 'polypeptide(L)'
;LEAVRALSQQSLPPEVLALALRYIWLTEAEPNIDSLRPYLQPIVDPVVRGTAAALIMRRGDRQQKAEATNTLRQMLTHKQERERVMGTRALGEADYLQGLRLYIPNLLQDESLRVRCALLDVISSTHSEEYYPSLLRGLGYKSTREAALQAIVKLHNDAIPLLVYLAEDIHKSDLVRLQAWTALGQIGTVEAIDILVSNLMTAWGTTRRNILRILLKMPSEAGIEGVLDRIGRSGLETLIEQELMFIGQIYAALVDLSSVTTYGNFSDRDVNSAGPGKDTAQLLQRALAGLEADATDRCFLLMKFLYPLDTVQAAAFNIASGQLSLVARGLEILDNTVDIAKKRSLLNLFEQHSEREKLSNLSELMVYKPLTPSDRLRRLLELRHFLSDWALACCFHLAREARWSLTAQQTLVCLQHPTGFVREAVLAYLKIASPRALLELLPRLQNDPDNLVSAQVEEMMAELGGGGKR
;
A
#
# COMPACT_ATOMS: atom_id res chain seq x y z
N LEU A 1 -48.72 7.44 10.05
CA LEU A 1 -48.37 8.15 11.30
C LEU A 1 -49.03 7.54 12.51
N GLU A 2 -50.36 7.37 12.52
CA GLU A 2 -51.09 6.73 13.66
C GLU A 2 -50.61 5.32 13.94
N ALA A 3 -50.38 4.50 12.93
CA ALA A 3 -49.85 3.15 13.07
C ALA A 3 -48.44 3.15 13.72
N VAL A 4 -47.59 4.10 13.40
CA VAL A 4 -46.24 4.21 13.99
C VAL A 4 -46.32 4.73 15.44
N ARG A 5 -47.23 5.65 15.74
CA ARG A 5 -47.54 6.07 17.13
C ARG A 5 -48.09 4.95 17.97
N ALA A 6 -49.00 4.14 17.44
CA ALA A 6 -49.52 2.94 18.10
C ALA A 6 -48.41 1.91 18.36
N LEU A 7 -47.48 1.75 17.42
CA LEU A 7 -46.30 0.89 17.57
C LEU A 7 -45.33 1.39 18.66
N SER A 8 -45.12 2.72 18.77
CA SER A 8 -44.26 3.29 19.84
C SER A 8 -44.82 3.14 21.27
N GLN A 9 -46.11 2.84 21.40
CA GLN A 9 -46.76 2.57 22.70
C GLN A 9 -46.74 1.07 23.08
N GLN A 10 -46.31 0.18 22.19
CA GLN A 10 -46.13 -1.23 22.46
C GLN A 10 -44.73 -1.53 22.96
N SER A 11 -44.52 -2.65 23.63
CA SER A 11 -43.17 -3.14 24.02
C SER A 11 -42.44 -3.64 22.80
N LEU A 12 -41.82 -2.71 22.08
CA LEU A 12 -41.03 -2.97 20.87
C LEU A 12 -39.55 -3.27 21.20
N PRO A 13 -38.86 -4.10 20.42
CA PRO A 13 -37.40 -4.18 20.47
C PRO A 13 -36.75 -2.78 20.37
N PRO A 14 -35.68 -2.51 21.13
CA PRO A 14 -35.06 -1.18 21.19
C PRO A 14 -34.69 -0.61 19.83
N GLU A 15 -34.19 -1.45 18.91
CA GLU A 15 -33.80 -1.07 17.57
C GLU A 15 -34.99 -0.61 16.71
N VAL A 16 -36.14 -1.32 16.84
CA VAL A 16 -37.40 -0.98 16.18
C VAL A 16 -37.97 0.32 16.72
N LEU A 17 -37.96 0.50 18.04
CA LEU A 17 -38.39 1.74 18.67
C LEU A 17 -37.54 2.94 18.24
N ALA A 18 -36.23 2.79 18.18
CA ALA A 18 -35.31 3.84 17.68
C ALA A 18 -35.61 4.22 16.22
N LEU A 19 -35.87 3.22 15.35
CA LEU A 19 -36.28 3.48 13.95
C LEU A 19 -37.64 4.19 13.87
N ALA A 20 -38.61 3.79 14.69
CA ALA A 20 -39.91 4.45 14.76
C ALA A 20 -39.80 5.92 15.19
N LEU A 21 -38.97 6.21 16.20
CA LEU A 21 -38.70 7.59 16.65
C LEU A 21 -38.07 8.43 15.53
N ARG A 22 -37.08 7.90 14.79
CA ARG A 22 -36.48 8.57 13.63
C ARG A 22 -37.52 8.82 12.53
N TYR A 23 -38.36 7.84 12.23
CA TYR A 23 -39.40 7.98 11.20
C TYR A 23 -40.41 9.08 11.56
N ILE A 24 -40.93 9.07 12.79
CA ILE A 24 -41.85 10.11 13.31
C ILE A 24 -41.19 11.49 13.18
N TRP A 25 -39.94 11.61 13.60
CA TRP A 25 -39.19 12.85 13.56
C TRP A 25 -38.98 13.41 12.16
N LEU A 26 -38.71 12.53 11.16
CA LEU A 26 -38.53 12.94 9.76
C LEU A 26 -39.84 13.30 9.06
N THR A 27 -40.96 12.72 9.47
CA THR A 27 -42.25 12.88 8.78
C THR A 27 -43.14 13.95 9.40
N GLU A 28 -42.91 14.35 10.65
CA GLU A 28 -43.66 15.42 11.32
C GLU A 28 -43.00 16.79 11.08
N ALA A 29 -43.80 17.77 10.65
CA ALA A 29 -43.34 19.15 10.46
C ALA A 29 -42.91 19.80 11.80
N GLU A 30 -43.69 19.55 12.85
CA GLU A 30 -43.43 20.03 14.21
C GLU A 30 -43.50 18.86 15.21
N PRO A 31 -42.42 18.08 15.35
CA PRO A 31 -42.40 16.95 16.27
C PRO A 31 -42.45 17.45 17.74
N ASN A 32 -43.23 16.80 18.56
CA ASN A 32 -43.28 17.09 20.01
C ASN A 32 -41.99 16.61 20.67
N ILE A 33 -41.05 17.53 20.90
CA ILE A 33 -39.74 17.24 21.50
C ILE A 33 -39.84 16.76 22.93
N ASP A 34 -40.80 17.26 23.70
CA ASP A 34 -40.99 16.85 25.10
C ASP A 34 -41.38 15.37 25.20
N SER A 35 -41.98 14.79 24.16
CA SER A 35 -42.27 13.35 24.11
C SER A 35 -41.01 12.48 24.06
N LEU A 36 -39.85 13.02 23.70
CA LEU A 36 -38.58 12.30 23.67
C LEU A 36 -37.83 12.33 25.01
N ARG A 37 -38.14 13.29 25.92
CA ARG A 37 -37.43 13.44 27.20
C ARG A 37 -37.47 12.19 28.09
N PRO A 38 -38.56 11.43 28.19
CA PRO A 38 -38.58 10.18 28.98
C PRO A 38 -37.54 9.16 28.51
N TYR A 39 -37.18 9.16 27.21
CA TYR A 39 -36.18 8.23 26.65
C TYR A 39 -34.74 8.62 27.00
N LEU A 40 -34.46 9.79 27.58
CA LEU A 40 -33.12 10.17 28.05
C LEU A 40 -32.71 9.48 29.37
N GLN A 41 -33.63 8.82 30.06
CA GLN A 41 -33.39 8.21 31.37
C GLN A 41 -32.37 7.05 31.27
N PRO A 42 -31.49 6.87 32.28
CA PRO A 42 -30.48 5.81 32.32
C PRO A 42 -31.01 4.38 32.23
N ILE A 43 -32.27 4.17 32.55
CA ILE A 43 -32.93 2.85 32.50
C ILE A 43 -33.32 2.45 31.07
N VAL A 44 -33.36 3.41 30.15
CA VAL A 44 -33.73 3.18 28.76
C VAL A 44 -32.56 2.54 28.00
N ASP A 45 -32.86 1.60 27.09
CA ASP A 45 -31.84 0.95 26.27
C ASP A 45 -30.96 1.98 25.55
N PRO A 46 -29.64 1.80 25.53
CA PRO A 46 -28.68 2.75 24.93
C PRO A 46 -28.97 3.15 23.48
N VAL A 47 -29.54 2.25 22.66
CA VAL A 47 -29.93 2.54 21.27
C VAL A 47 -31.01 3.62 21.22
N VAL A 48 -32.06 3.46 22.01
CA VAL A 48 -33.19 4.41 22.10
C VAL A 48 -32.73 5.72 22.74
N ARG A 49 -31.96 5.62 23.82
CA ARG A 49 -31.43 6.75 24.58
C ARG A 49 -30.53 7.65 23.70
N GLY A 50 -29.61 7.05 22.97
CA GLY A 50 -28.74 7.77 22.02
C GLY A 50 -29.53 8.43 20.90
N THR A 51 -30.50 7.70 20.31
CA THR A 51 -31.36 8.24 19.26
C THR A 51 -32.18 9.44 19.77
N ALA A 52 -32.83 9.32 20.92
CA ALA A 52 -33.61 10.41 21.50
C ALA A 52 -32.72 11.66 21.76
N ALA A 53 -31.52 11.45 22.35
CA ALA A 53 -30.59 12.54 22.57
C ALA A 53 -30.18 13.22 21.26
N ALA A 54 -29.85 12.44 20.20
CA ALA A 54 -29.49 12.98 18.89
C ALA A 54 -30.62 13.80 18.25
N LEU A 55 -31.84 13.29 18.30
CA LEU A 55 -33.01 13.99 17.76
C LEU A 55 -33.29 15.31 18.48
N ILE A 56 -33.21 15.31 19.85
CA ILE A 56 -33.34 16.53 20.64
C ILE A 56 -32.23 17.54 20.30
N MET A 57 -30.99 17.10 20.13
CA MET A 57 -29.88 17.97 19.76
C MET A 57 -30.11 18.71 18.45
N ARG A 58 -30.82 18.12 17.49
CA ARG A 58 -31.11 18.76 16.20
C ARG A 58 -32.14 19.89 16.29
N ARG A 59 -33.23 19.70 17.04
CA ARG A 59 -34.38 20.63 17.01
C ARG A 59 -34.83 21.16 18.38
N GLY A 60 -34.26 20.68 19.49
CA GLY A 60 -34.59 21.11 20.82
C GLY A 60 -34.24 22.57 21.11
N ASP A 61 -34.91 23.15 22.08
CA ASP A 61 -34.53 24.41 22.65
C ASP A 61 -33.22 24.35 23.46
N ARG A 62 -32.76 25.45 24.01
CA ARG A 62 -31.51 25.54 24.77
C ARG A 62 -31.48 24.61 25.97
N GLN A 63 -32.58 24.47 26.69
CA GLN A 63 -32.68 23.62 27.90
C GLN A 63 -32.70 22.15 27.49
N GLN A 64 -33.52 21.79 26.50
CA GLN A 64 -33.65 20.42 26.00
C GLN A 64 -32.31 19.93 25.43
N LYS A 65 -31.59 20.77 24.67
CA LYS A 65 -30.23 20.49 24.16
C LYS A 65 -29.22 20.29 25.30
N ALA A 66 -29.32 21.06 26.40
CA ALA A 66 -28.44 20.87 27.54
C ALA A 66 -28.68 19.52 28.23
N GLU A 67 -29.92 19.07 28.36
CA GLU A 67 -30.30 17.77 28.90
C GLU A 67 -29.75 16.64 27.98
N ALA A 68 -29.96 16.74 26.68
CA ALA A 68 -29.45 15.78 25.70
C ALA A 68 -27.91 15.72 25.70
N THR A 69 -27.23 16.88 25.77
CA THR A 69 -25.77 16.95 25.89
C THR A 69 -25.25 16.24 27.13
N ASN A 70 -25.93 16.43 28.28
CA ASN A 70 -25.56 15.76 29.51
C ASN A 70 -25.75 14.22 29.39
N THR A 71 -26.82 13.79 28.75
CA THR A 71 -27.07 12.38 28.46
C THR A 71 -25.96 11.80 27.60
N LEU A 72 -25.57 12.47 26.51
CA LEU A 72 -24.45 12.04 25.64
C LEU A 72 -23.13 11.97 26.42
N ARG A 73 -22.80 12.94 27.27
CA ARG A 73 -21.62 12.90 28.15
C ARG A 73 -21.60 11.66 29.04
N GLN A 74 -22.73 11.35 29.66
CA GLN A 74 -22.86 10.14 30.51
C GLN A 74 -22.64 8.87 29.69
N MET A 75 -23.21 8.78 28.47
CA MET A 75 -23.03 7.63 27.58
C MET A 75 -21.57 7.47 27.16
N LEU A 76 -20.89 8.53 26.73
CA LEU A 76 -19.51 8.49 26.25
C LEU A 76 -18.48 8.10 27.32
N THR A 77 -18.80 8.33 28.62
CA THR A 77 -17.92 7.99 29.75
C THR A 77 -18.40 6.77 30.51
N HIS A 78 -19.44 6.07 30.04
CA HIS A 78 -20.03 4.95 30.73
C HIS A 78 -19.10 3.72 30.75
N LYS A 79 -19.15 2.93 31.82
CA LYS A 79 -18.34 1.70 31.95
C LYS A 79 -18.70 0.62 30.93
N GLN A 80 -19.96 0.53 30.54
CA GLN A 80 -20.43 -0.45 29.56
C GLN A 80 -20.08 0.01 28.12
N GLU A 81 -19.46 -0.88 27.35
CA GLU A 81 -19.11 -0.65 25.95
C GLU A 81 -20.32 -0.21 25.10
N ARG A 82 -21.49 -0.87 25.28
CA ARG A 82 -22.69 -0.60 24.49
C ARG A 82 -23.16 0.84 24.63
N GLU A 83 -23.07 1.40 25.81
CA GLU A 83 -23.38 2.83 26.07
C GLU A 83 -22.42 3.73 25.31
N ARG A 84 -21.11 3.49 25.37
CA ARG A 84 -20.11 4.30 24.68
C ARG A 84 -20.26 4.22 23.15
N VAL A 85 -20.53 3.02 22.61
CA VAL A 85 -20.79 2.84 21.17
C VAL A 85 -22.01 3.64 20.72
N MET A 86 -23.13 3.53 21.44
CA MET A 86 -24.37 4.23 21.06
C MET A 86 -24.26 5.73 21.28
N GLY A 87 -23.59 6.17 22.34
CA GLY A 87 -23.28 7.59 22.56
C GLY A 87 -22.41 8.17 21.43
N THR A 88 -21.40 7.42 21.00
CA THR A 88 -20.53 7.83 19.87
C THR A 88 -21.34 7.94 18.57
N ARG A 89 -22.16 6.93 18.23
CA ARG A 89 -23.03 7.00 17.04
C ARG A 89 -24.02 8.16 17.10
N ALA A 90 -24.56 8.44 18.29
CA ALA A 90 -25.47 9.56 18.49
C ALA A 90 -24.82 10.93 18.21
N LEU A 91 -23.49 11.09 18.40
CA LEU A 91 -22.76 12.29 18.01
C LEU A 91 -22.84 12.53 16.49
N GLY A 92 -22.69 11.47 15.69
CA GLY A 92 -22.84 11.54 14.25
C GLY A 92 -24.27 11.87 13.82
N GLU A 93 -25.25 11.20 14.42
CA GLU A 93 -26.67 11.45 14.14
C GLU A 93 -27.11 12.87 14.54
N ALA A 94 -26.54 13.40 15.62
CA ALA A 94 -26.78 14.75 16.09
C ALA A 94 -26.04 15.83 15.29
N ASP A 95 -25.04 15.45 14.51
CA ASP A 95 -24.07 16.37 13.92
C ASP A 95 -23.41 17.28 14.98
N TYR A 96 -23.02 16.70 16.11
CA TYR A 96 -22.56 17.43 17.29
C TYR A 96 -21.17 16.99 17.80
N LEU A 97 -20.32 16.49 16.92
CA LEU A 97 -18.99 16.01 17.28
C LEU A 97 -18.15 17.14 17.91
N GLN A 98 -18.18 18.31 17.34
CA GLN A 98 -17.43 19.48 17.80
C GLN A 98 -17.83 19.96 19.20
N GLY A 99 -19.11 19.85 19.56
CA GLY A 99 -19.59 20.23 20.89
C GLY A 99 -19.05 19.38 22.03
N LEU A 100 -18.63 18.17 21.72
CA LEU A 100 -18.05 17.20 22.68
C LEU A 100 -16.61 16.80 22.32
N ARG A 101 -15.87 17.66 21.61
CA ARG A 101 -14.49 17.44 21.17
C ARG A 101 -13.51 16.98 22.25
N LEU A 102 -13.73 17.37 23.51
CA LEU A 102 -12.88 16.97 24.63
C LEU A 102 -12.90 15.46 24.91
N TYR A 103 -13.91 14.74 24.45
CA TYR A 103 -14.04 13.28 24.63
C TYR A 103 -13.40 12.50 23.47
N ILE A 104 -13.16 13.14 22.30
CA ILE A 104 -12.66 12.47 21.10
C ILE A 104 -11.32 11.78 21.31
N PRO A 105 -10.29 12.41 21.95
CA PRO A 105 -9.02 11.75 22.19
C PRO A 105 -9.16 10.42 22.97
N ASN A 106 -10.03 10.41 23.99
CA ASN A 106 -10.27 9.20 24.78
C ASN A 106 -11.01 8.13 23.98
N LEU A 107 -11.99 8.52 23.16
CA LEU A 107 -12.71 7.60 22.27
C LEU A 107 -11.83 7.01 21.17
N LEU A 108 -10.85 7.78 20.64
CA LEU A 108 -9.86 7.28 19.69
C LEU A 108 -8.93 6.22 20.29
N GLN A 109 -8.73 6.26 21.60
CA GLN A 109 -7.90 5.33 22.37
C GLN A 109 -8.73 4.38 23.24
N ASP A 110 -10.06 4.32 23.05
CA ASP A 110 -10.93 3.46 23.83
C ASP A 110 -10.46 1.99 23.77
N GLU A 111 -10.55 1.28 24.88
CA GLU A 111 -10.22 -0.15 24.96
C GLU A 111 -11.06 -0.98 23.99
N SER A 112 -12.33 -0.58 23.77
CA SER A 112 -13.23 -1.25 22.84
C SER A 112 -12.95 -0.86 21.39
N LEU A 113 -12.67 -1.87 20.57
CA LEU A 113 -12.56 -1.71 19.11
C LEU A 113 -13.85 -1.16 18.49
N ARG A 114 -15.02 -1.56 19.02
CA ARG A 114 -16.32 -1.10 18.49
C ARG A 114 -16.54 0.39 18.69
N VAL A 115 -16.08 0.95 19.81
CA VAL A 115 -16.12 2.40 20.06
C VAL A 115 -15.21 3.14 19.10
N ARG A 116 -13.96 2.66 18.92
CA ARG A 116 -13.02 3.25 17.96
C ARG A 116 -13.55 3.23 16.54
N CYS A 117 -14.10 2.10 16.09
CA CYS A 117 -14.69 1.99 14.74
C CYS A 117 -15.92 2.89 14.56
N ALA A 118 -16.79 2.97 15.59
CA ALA A 118 -17.93 3.88 15.54
C ALA A 118 -17.50 5.36 15.42
N LEU A 119 -16.42 5.74 16.11
CA LEU A 119 -15.91 7.10 16.03
C LEU A 119 -15.34 7.42 14.64
N LEU A 120 -14.62 6.47 14.01
CA LEU A 120 -14.12 6.67 12.63
C LEU A 120 -15.27 6.93 11.65
N ASP A 121 -16.38 6.18 11.78
CA ASP A 121 -17.57 6.39 10.99
C ASP A 121 -18.23 7.77 11.25
N VAL A 122 -18.27 8.20 12.50
CA VAL A 122 -18.80 9.51 12.89
C VAL A 122 -17.94 10.66 12.34
N ILE A 123 -16.60 10.55 12.39
CA ILE A 123 -15.69 11.56 11.86
C ILE A 123 -15.97 11.81 10.36
N SER A 124 -16.19 10.73 9.59
CA SER A 124 -16.52 10.87 8.17
C SER A 124 -17.92 11.43 7.94
N SER A 125 -18.93 10.96 8.66
CA SER A 125 -20.32 11.41 8.47
C SER A 125 -20.58 12.84 8.90
N THR A 126 -19.74 13.39 9.78
CA THR A 126 -19.79 14.80 10.22
C THR A 126 -18.79 15.71 9.52
N HIS A 127 -18.05 15.19 8.53
CA HIS A 127 -17.00 15.92 7.79
C HIS A 127 -16.04 16.68 8.72
N SER A 128 -15.62 16.04 9.82
CA SER A 128 -14.77 16.66 10.83
C SER A 128 -13.29 16.58 10.42
N GLU A 129 -12.84 17.49 9.54
CA GLU A 129 -11.54 17.50 8.88
C GLU A 129 -10.35 17.43 9.86
N GLU A 130 -10.45 18.08 11.02
CA GLU A 130 -9.39 18.07 12.04
C GLU A 130 -9.02 16.65 12.52
N TYR A 131 -9.93 15.66 12.37
CA TYR A 131 -9.73 14.27 12.77
C TYR A 131 -9.41 13.32 11.60
N TYR A 132 -9.33 13.80 10.36
CA TYR A 132 -8.94 12.97 9.19
C TYR A 132 -7.59 12.27 9.36
N PRO A 133 -6.56 12.85 10.02
CA PRO A 133 -5.35 12.12 10.32
C PRO A 133 -5.58 10.83 11.12
N SER A 134 -6.66 10.77 11.92
CA SER A 134 -7.01 9.55 12.67
C SER A 134 -7.61 8.47 11.76
N LEU A 135 -8.34 8.83 10.70
CA LEU A 135 -8.80 7.91 9.66
C LEU A 135 -7.59 7.30 8.92
N LEU A 136 -6.66 8.14 8.48
CA LEU A 136 -5.44 7.67 7.79
C LEU A 136 -4.61 6.74 8.68
N ARG A 137 -4.46 7.07 9.97
CA ARG A 137 -3.78 6.23 10.95
C ARG A 137 -4.49 4.88 11.12
N GLY A 138 -5.82 4.88 11.10
CA GLY A 138 -6.65 3.67 11.19
C GLY A 138 -6.38 2.66 10.07
N LEU A 139 -5.97 3.09 8.87
CA LEU A 139 -5.59 2.22 7.77
C LEU A 139 -4.36 1.34 8.09
N GLY A 140 -3.47 1.81 8.96
CA GLY A 140 -2.26 1.09 9.36
C GLY A 140 -2.51 -0.09 10.30
N TYR A 141 -3.61 -0.12 11.03
CA TYR A 141 -3.88 -1.15 12.04
C TYR A 141 -4.87 -2.20 11.53
N LYS A 142 -4.50 -3.47 11.63
CA LYS A 142 -5.35 -4.59 11.18
C LYS A 142 -6.78 -4.53 11.75
N SER A 143 -6.92 -4.11 13.01
CA SER A 143 -8.20 -4.08 13.71
C SER A 143 -9.16 -2.96 13.27
N THR A 144 -8.63 -1.81 12.82
CA THR A 144 -9.44 -0.63 12.44
C THR A 144 -9.43 -0.37 10.93
N ARG A 145 -8.61 -1.10 10.17
CA ARG A 145 -8.37 -0.86 8.75
C ARG A 145 -9.65 -0.80 7.93
N GLU A 146 -10.51 -1.79 8.08
CA GLU A 146 -11.76 -1.86 7.33
C GLU A 146 -12.69 -0.70 7.66
N ALA A 147 -12.87 -0.41 8.96
CA ALA A 147 -13.69 0.73 9.39
C ALA A 147 -13.13 2.08 8.91
N ALA A 148 -11.81 2.25 8.96
CA ALA A 148 -11.14 3.44 8.45
C ALA A 148 -11.31 3.57 6.94
N LEU A 149 -11.16 2.48 6.19
CA LEU A 149 -11.34 2.45 4.74
C LEU A 149 -12.76 2.86 4.37
N GLN A 150 -13.77 2.26 4.99
CA GLN A 150 -15.17 2.60 4.74
C GLN A 150 -15.50 4.05 5.12
N ALA A 151 -14.94 4.54 6.22
CA ALA A 151 -15.10 5.94 6.62
C ALA A 151 -14.49 6.91 5.61
N ILE A 152 -13.29 6.61 5.11
CA ILE A 152 -12.62 7.44 4.10
C ILE A 152 -13.38 7.45 2.77
N VAL A 153 -13.86 6.29 2.33
CA VAL A 153 -14.63 6.18 1.07
C VAL A 153 -15.90 7.03 1.11
N LYS A 154 -16.55 7.17 2.27
CA LYS A 154 -17.72 8.06 2.44
C LYS A 154 -17.41 9.55 2.27
N LEU A 155 -16.15 9.96 2.42
CA LEU A 155 -15.74 11.34 2.17
C LEU A 155 -15.61 11.68 0.68
N HIS A 156 -15.72 10.67 -0.20
CA HIS A 156 -15.60 10.85 -1.65
C HIS A 156 -14.35 11.67 -2.04
N ASN A 157 -14.52 12.69 -2.87
CA ASN A 157 -13.42 13.50 -3.40
C ASN A 157 -12.65 14.29 -2.34
N ASP A 158 -13.25 14.60 -1.19
CA ASP A 158 -12.59 15.32 -0.10
C ASP A 158 -11.40 14.51 0.48
N ALA A 159 -11.46 13.19 0.39
CA ALA A 159 -10.38 12.33 0.84
C ALA A 159 -9.20 12.21 -0.16
N ILE A 160 -9.38 12.56 -1.43
CA ILE A 160 -8.38 12.34 -2.49
C ILE A 160 -7.02 12.94 -2.15
N PRO A 161 -6.89 14.24 -1.77
CA PRO A 161 -5.58 14.83 -1.50
C PRO A 161 -4.83 14.12 -0.37
N LEU A 162 -5.55 13.71 0.67
CA LEU A 162 -4.98 13.00 1.82
C LEU A 162 -4.51 11.60 1.45
N LEU A 163 -5.28 10.90 0.61
CA LEU A 163 -4.94 9.57 0.14
C LEU A 163 -3.74 9.59 -0.79
N VAL A 164 -3.66 10.54 -1.70
CA VAL A 164 -2.51 10.72 -2.59
C VAL A 164 -1.24 10.97 -1.76
N TYR A 165 -1.29 11.92 -0.82
CA TYR A 165 -0.16 12.19 0.07
C TYR A 165 0.30 10.92 0.81
N LEU A 166 -0.64 10.11 1.33
CA LEU A 166 -0.33 8.89 2.05
C LEU A 166 0.23 7.79 1.12
N ALA A 167 -0.31 7.67 -0.08
CA ALA A 167 0.07 6.65 -1.06
C ALA A 167 1.46 6.90 -1.66
N GLU A 168 1.85 8.16 -1.80
CA GLU A 168 3.14 8.59 -2.33
C GLU A 168 4.24 8.67 -1.27
N ASP A 169 3.90 8.70 0.03
CA ASP A 169 4.88 8.76 1.12
C ASP A 169 5.69 7.45 1.20
N ILE A 170 6.91 7.49 0.68
CA ILE A 170 7.85 6.34 0.66
C ILE A 170 8.27 5.88 2.06
N HIS A 171 8.08 6.70 3.10
CA HIS A 171 8.38 6.34 4.49
C HIS A 171 7.25 5.55 5.17
N LYS A 172 6.10 5.41 4.51
CA LYS A 172 5.01 4.53 4.96
C LYS A 172 5.21 3.11 4.44
N SER A 173 4.76 2.15 5.24
CA SER A 173 4.81 0.74 4.81
C SER A 173 3.99 0.53 3.52
N ASP A 174 4.43 -0.41 2.68
CA ASP A 174 3.74 -0.77 1.44
C ASP A 174 2.27 -1.13 1.66
N LEU A 175 1.95 -1.71 2.83
CA LEU A 175 0.58 -2.03 3.19
C LEU A 175 -0.28 -0.77 3.37
N VAL A 176 0.22 0.25 4.04
CA VAL A 176 -0.51 1.52 4.24
C VAL A 176 -0.70 2.23 2.91
N ARG A 177 0.34 2.28 2.08
CA ARG A 177 0.29 2.85 0.73
C ARG A 177 -0.71 2.10 -0.16
N LEU A 178 -0.71 0.76 -0.11
CA LEU A 178 -1.69 -0.06 -0.81
C LEU A 178 -3.13 0.24 -0.37
N GLN A 179 -3.37 0.44 0.93
CA GLN A 179 -4.71 0.79 1.42
C GLN A 179 -5.16 2.16 0.92
N ALA A 180 -4.26 3.13 0.82
CA ALA A 180 -4.57 4.44 0.25
C ALA A 180 -4.94 4.33 -1.25
N TRP A 181 -4.19 3.58 -2.05
CA TRP A 181 -4.55 3.28 -3.45
C TRP A 181 -5.88 2.54 -3.55
N THR A 182 -6.13 1.58 -2.66
CA THR A 182 -7.39 0.83 -2.61
C THR A 182 -8.57 1.74 -2.29
N ALA A 183 -8.41 2.68 -1.37
CA ALA A 183 -9.44 3.66 -1.03
C ALA A 183 -9.81 4.54 -2.24
N LEU A 184 -8.82 5.01 -3.01
CA LEU A 184 -9.05 5.75 -4.26
C LEU A 184 -9.86 4.91 -5.27
N GLY A 185 -9.52 3.63 -5.41
CA GLY A 185 -10.28 2.71 -6.27
C GLY A 185 -11.73 2.48 -5.81
N GLN A 186 -11.97 2.46 -4.50
CA GLN A 186 -13.33 2.32 -3.94
C GLN A 186 -14.15 3.61 -4.02
N ILE A 187 -13.51 4.79 -3.92
CA ILE A 187 -14.16 6.08 -4.18
C ILE A 187 -14.70 6.10 -5.61
N GLY A 188 -13.90 5.67 -6.59
CA GLY A 188 -14.32 5.39 -7.95
C GLY A 188 -14.87 6.58 -8.74
N THR A 189 -14.69 7.81 -8.26
CA THR A 189 -15.06 9.02 -9.01
C THR A 189 -14.10 9.26 -10.19
N VAL A 190 -14.50 10.08 -11.12
CA VAL A 190 -13.68 10.46 -12.28
C VAL A 190 -12.33 10.99 -11.82
N GLU A 191 -12.31 11.85 -10.80
CA GLU A 191 -11.11 12.43 -10.21
C GLU A 191 -10.19 11.37 -9.57
N ALA A 192 -10.78 10.40 -8.87
CA ALA A 192 -10.01 9.29 -8.27
C ALA A 192 -9.40 8.39 -9.35
N ILE A 193 -10.13 8.11 -10.43
CA ILE A 193 -9.62 7.37 -11.59
C ILE A 193 -8.50 8.14 -12.27
N ASP A 194 -8.62 9.46 -12.46
CA ASP A 194 -7.59 10.32 -13.03
C ASP A 194 -6.28 10.23 -12.26
N ILE A 195 -6.36 10.26 -10.94
CA ILE A 195 -5.19 10.12 -10.06
C ILE A 195 -4.55 8.73 -10.22
N LEU A 196 -5.35 7.66 -10.21
CA LEU A 196 -4.84 6.30 -10.39
C LEU A 196 -4.14 6.13 -11.75
N VAL A 197 -4.74 6.63 -12.83
CA VAL A 197 -4.17 6.53 -14.20
C VAL A 197 -2.90 7.39 -14.33
N SER A 198 -2.89 8.61 -13.77
CA SER A 198 -1.69 9.46 -13.78
C SER A 198 -0.54 8.81 -13.05
N ASN A 199 -0.79 8.20 -11.90
CA ASN A 199 0.21 7.45 -11.15
C ASN A 199 0.63 6.14 -11.82
N LEU A 200 -0.23 5.52 -12.62
CA LEU A 200 0.11 4.33 -13.40
C LEU A 200 1.26 4.60 -14.37
N MET A 201 1.29 5.79 -14.99
CA MET A 201 2.33 6.18 -15.96
C MET A 201 3.71 6.37 -15.31
N THR A 202 3.74 6.84 -14.06
CA THR A 202 4.99 7.19 -13.36
C THR A 202 5.44 6.13 -12.35
N ALA A 203 4.51 5.31 -11.84
CA ALA A 203 4.82 4.27 -10.86
C ALA A 203 5.55 3.07 -11.49
N TRP A 204 6.31 2.37 -10.65
CA TRP A 204 7.07 1.17 -11.01
C TRP A 204 6.83 0.03 -10.01
N GLY A 205 7.23 -1.17 -10.39
CA GLY A 205 7.25 -2.33 -9.51
C GLY A 205 5.90 -2.63 -8.86
N THR A 206 5.92 -2.80 -7.54
CA THR A 206 4.74 -3.17 -6.74
C THR A 206 3.64 -2.10 -6.80
N THR A 207 4.00 -0.81 -6.82
CA THR A 207 3.01 0.26 -6.91
C THR A 207 2.23 0.20 -8.21
N ARG A 208 2.91 0.09 -9.37
CA ARG A 208 2.26 -0.09 -10.68
C ARG A 208 1.34 -1.31 -10.68
N ARG A 209 1.83 -2.46 -10.19
CA ARG A 209 1.04 -3.69 -10.09
C ARG A 209 -0.23 -3.51 -9.27
N ASN A 210 -0.13 -2.83 -8.14
CA ASN A 210 -1.29 -2.58 -7.27
C ASN A 210 -2.32 -1.67 -7.95
N ILE A 211 -1.89 -0.58 -8.58
CA ILE A 211 -2.77 0.32 -9.32
C ILE A 211 -3.48 -0.42 -10.46
N LEU A 212 -2.76 -1.22 -11.26
CA LEU A 212 -3.36 -2.05 -12.33
C LEU A 212 -4.43 -2.98 -11.79
N ARG A 213 -4.16 -3.68 -10.67
CA ARG A 213 -5.13 -4.59 -10.05
C ARG A 213 -6.35 -3.87 -9.49
N ILE A 214 -6.18 -2.65 -8.96
CA ILE A 214 -7.28 -1.83 -8.47
C ILE A 214 -8.16 -1.40 -9.64
N LEU A 215 -7.59 -0.85 -10.70
CA LEU A 215 -8.33 -0.40 -11.88
C LEU A 215 -9.09 -1.56 -12.56
N LEU A 216 -8.48 -2.76 -12.67
CA LEU A 216 -9.13 -3.95 -13.24
C LEU A 216 -10.29 -4.50 -12.38
N LYS A 217 -10.35 -4.16 -11.09
CA LYS A 217 -11.39 -4.62 -10.15
C LYS A 217 -12.52 -3.61 -9.95
N MET A 218 -12.43 -2.45 -10.56
CA MET A 218 -13.48 -1.43 -10.43
C MET A 218 -14.80 -1.93 -11.05
N PRO A 219 -15.94 -1.64 -10.42
CA PRO A 219 -17.25 -2.05 -10.93
C PRO A 219 -17.53 -1.41 -12.30
N SER A 220 -18.35 -2.08 -13.09
CA SER A 220 -18.81 -1.60 -14.42
C SER A 220 -17.67 -1.24 -15.38
N GLU A 221 -16.50 -1.90 -15.23
CA GLU A 221 -15.31 -1.65 -16.08
C GLU A 221 -14.80 -0.20 -16.07
N ALA A 222 -15.24 0.63 -15.10
CA ALA A 222 -14.90 2.05 -15.04
C ALA A 222 -13.40 2.33 -15.03
N GLY A 223 -12.60 1.44 -14.42
CA GLY A 223 -11.14 1.56 -14.43
C GLY A 223 -10.54 1.25 -15.80
N ILE A 224 -11.10 0.29 -16.55
CA ILE A 224 -10.66 -0.06 -17.91
C ILE A 224 -10.98 1.10 -18.85
N GLU A 225 -12.22 1.57 -18.85
CA GLU A 225 -12.64 2.73 -19.63
C GLU A 225 -11.79 3.96 -19.31
N GLY A 226 -11.57 4.25 -18.01
CA GLY A 226 -10.74 5.36 -17.58
C GLY A 226 -9.29 5.29 -18.08
N VAL A 227 -8.68 4.12 -18.13
CA VAL A 227 -7.34 3.91 -18.69
C VAL A 227 -7.35 4.12 -20.21
N LEU A 228 -8.31 3.52 -20.93
CA LEU A 228 -8.41 3.64 -22.38
C LEU A 228 -8.68 5.07 -22.84
N ASP A 229 -9.52 5.80 -22.12
CA ASP A 229 -9.85 7.20 -22.43
C ASP A 229 -8.65 8.15 -22.26
N ARG A 230 -7.79 7.92 -21.23
CA ARG A 230 -6.72 8.86 -20.86
C ARG A 230 -5.38 8.56 -21.50
N ILE A 231 -4.98 7.30 -21.53
CA ILE A 231 -3.68 6.90 -22.09
C ILE A 231 -3.80 6.11 -23.38
N GLY A 232 -4.96 5.54 -23.64
CA GLY A 232 -5.26 4.82 -24.85
C GLY A 232 -4.43 3.56 -25.04
N ARG A 233 -4.64 2.91 -26.17
CA ARG A 233 -3.90 1.71 -26.59
C ARG A 233 -2.39 1.99 -26.66
N SER A 234 -1.98 3.09 -27.29
CA SER A 234 -0.57 3.45 -27.48
C SER A 234 0.17 3.64 -26.15
N GLY A 235 -0.49 4.25 -25.15
CA GLY A 235 0.09 4.38 -23.82
C GLY A 235 0.27 3.03 -23.12
N LEU A 236 -0.69 2.12 -23.24
CA LEU A 236 -0.58 0.77 -22.69
C LEU A 236 0.53 -0.04 -23.37
N GLU A 237 0.66 0.05 -24.69
CA GLU A 237 1.76 -0.56 -25.44
C GLU A 237 3.11 -0.02 -24.98
N THR A 238 3.23 1.30 -24.75
CA THR A 238 4.44 1.92 -24.19
C THR A 238 4.78 1.38 -22.80
N LEU A 239 3.77 1.18 -21.94
CA LEU A 239 3.99 0.58 -20.62
C LEU A 239 4.47 -0.87 -20.72
N ILE A 240 3.92 -1.67 -21.65
CA ILE A 240 4.39 -3.03 -21.92
C ILE A 240 5.84 -3.00 -22.40
N GLU A 241 6.20 -2.13 -23.33
CA GLU A 241 7.58 -1.99 -23.82
C GLU A 241 8.55 -1.63 -22.67
N GLN A 242 8.15 -0.75 -21.76
CA GLN A 242 8.95 -0.42 -20.58
C GLN A 242 9.21 -1.64 -19.69
N GLU A 243 8.20 -2.48 -19.45
CA GLU A 243 8.39 -3.73 -18.69
C GLU A 243 9.32 -4.70 -19.43
N LEU A 244 9.18 -4.84 -20.75
CA LEU A 244 10.07 -5.67 -21.57
C LEU A 244 11.53 -5.15 -21.54
N MET A 245 11.73 -3.85 -21.62
CA MET A 245 13.06 -3.24 -21.50
C MET A 245 13.68 -3.51 -20.12
N PHE A 246 12.88 -3.42 -19.06
CA PHE A 246 13.35 -3.73 -17.71
C PHE A 246 13.73 -5.21 -17.57
N ILE A 247 12.92 -6.13 -18.09
CA ILE A 247 13.24 -7.56 -18.15
C ILE A 247 14.55 -7.79 -18.90
N GLY A 248 14.78 -7.08 -20.01
CA GLY A 248 16.04 -7.13 -20.74
C GLY A 248 17.24 -6.69 -19.88
N GLN A 249 17.11 -5.65 -19.04
CA GLN A 249 18.17 -5.27 -18.10
C GLN A 249 18.43 -6.37 -17.04
N ILE A 250 17.38 -7.07 -16.60
CA ILE A 250 17.53 -8.21 -15.69
C ILE A 250 18.29 -9.35 -16.35
N TYR A 251 17.94 -9.74 -17.60
CA TYR A 251 18.69 -10.76 -18.33
C TYR A 251 20.15 -10.37 -18.58
N ALA A 252 20.40 -9.11 -18.92
CA ALA A 252 21.76 -8.61 -19.05
C ALA A 252 22.55 -8.75 -17.74
N ALA A 253 21.90 -8.50 -16.60
CA ALA A 253 22.53 -8.68 -15.30
C ALA A 253 22.76 -10.16 -14.97
N LEU A 254 21.81 -11.05 -15.25
CA LEU A 254 21.96 -12.49 -15.02
C LEU A 254 23.09 -13.06 -15.87
N VAL A 255 23.21 -12.65 -17.15
CA VAL A 255 24.28 -13.11 -18.06
C VAL A 255 25.64 -12.63 -17.59
N ASP A 256 25.82 -11.34 -17.27
CA ASP A 256 27.12 -10.77 -16.91
C ASP A 256 27.56 -11.20 -15.49
N LEU A 257 26.63 -11.44 -14.57
CA LEU A 257 26.92 -11.92 -13.20
C LEU A 257 27.11 -13.45 -13.13
N SER A 258 26.77 -14.19 -14.18
CA SER A 258 26.92 -15.67 -14.19
C SER A 258 28.35 -16.14 -13.93
N SER A 259 29.37 -15.36 -14.36
CA SER A 259 30.77 -15.67 -14.12
C SER A 259 31.14 -15.71 -12.63
N VAL A 260 30.51 -14.89 -11.78
CA VAL A 260 30.77 -14.85 -10.33
C VAL A 260 30.28 -16.13 -9.64
N THR A 261 29.23 -16.74 -10.15
CA THR A 261 28.65 -17.97 -9.59
C THR A 261 29.35 -19.23 -10.12
N THR A 262 29.92 -19.17 -11.33
CA THR A 262 30.48 -20.33 -12.02
C THR A 262 32.00 -20.49 -11.78
N TYR A 263 32.76 -19.40 -11.66
CA TYR A 263 34.22 -19.41 -11.54
C TYR A 263 34.77 -19.53 -10.12
N GLY A 264 34.00 -20.03 -9.15
CA GLY A 264 34.54 -20.46 -7.86
C GLY A 264 35.44 -21.70 -7.91
N ASN A 265 35.77 -22.24 -9.10
CA ASN A 265 36.46 -23.52 -9.29
C ASN A 265 37.73 -23.41 -10.15
N PHE A 266 38.61 -22.44 -9.95
CA PHE A 266 39.96 -22.47 -10.52
C PHE A 266 41.06 -22.28 -9.48
N SER A 267 41.18 -23.21 -8.55
CA SER A 267 42.41 -23.78 -8.09
C SER A 267 42.09 -25.07 -7.27
N ASP A 268 42.38 -26.18 -7.85
CA ASP A 268 42.48 -27.45 -7.13
C ASP A 268 43.34 -27.27 -5.88
N ARG A 269 42.71 -27.26 -4.70
CA ARG A 269 43.28 -27.71 -3.42
C ARG A 269 42.45 -27.43 -2.16
N ASP A 270 41.27 -26.77 -2.23
CA ASP A 270 40.41 -26.69 -1.02
C ASP A 270 38.93 -26.85 -1.36
N VAL A 271 38.45 -28.08 -1.14
CA VAL A 271 37.06 -28.54 -1.41
C VAL A 271 36.02 -27.85 -0.50
N ASN A 272 36.42 -26.93 0.40
CA ASN A 272 35.54 -26.30 1.40
C ASN A 272 35.49 -24.77 1.39
N SER A 273 36.11 -24.09 0.43
CA SER A 273 35.98 -22.61 0.35
C SER A 273 35.10 -22.20 -0.84
N ALA A 274 33.84 -21.93 -0.58
CA ALA A 274 33.03 -21.12 -1.48
C ALA A 274 33.79 -19.80 -1.70
N GLY A 275 34.11 -19.45 -2.96
CA GLY A 275 34.80 -18.20 -3.28
C GLY A 275 34.00 -17.00 -2.71
N PRO A 276 34.68 -15.93 -2.23
CA PRO A 276 34.01 -14.80 -1.64
C PRO A 276 32.97 -14.19 -2.60
N GLY A 277 31.73 -14.08 -2.13
CA GLY A 277 30.63 -13.50 -2.88
C GLY A 277 29.74 -14.46 -3.68
N LYS A 278 30.06 -15.77 -3.71
CA LYS A 278 29.25 -16.75 -4.47
C LYS A 278 27.82 -16.86 -3.96
N ASP A 279 27.64 -17.00 -2.66
CA ASP A 279 26.31 -17.15 -2.05
C ASP A 279 25.49 -15.87 -2.22
N THR A 280 26.10 -14.70 -2.06
CA THR A 280 25.44 -13.42 -2.24
C THR A 280 25.10 -13.16 -3.70
N ALA A 281 25.96 -13.57 -4.65
CA ALA A 281 25.64 -13.52 -6.07
C ALA A 281 24.44 -14.39 -6.42
N GLN A 282 24.31 -15.59 -5.83
CA GLN A 282 23.13 -16.43 -6.01
C GLN A 282 21.86 -15.80 -5.40
N LEU A 283 21.99 -15.14 -4.24
CA LEU A 283 20.86 -14.40 -3.66
C LEU A 283 20.41 -13.25 -4.57
N LEU A 284 21.35 -12.50 -5.13
CA LEU A 284 21.02 -11.44 -6.11
C LEU A 284 20.37 -12.02 -7.37
N GLN A 285 20.86 -13.14 -7.90
CA GLN A 285 20.23 -13.79 -9.06
C GLN A 285 18.79 -14.22 -8.77
N ARG A 286 18.51 -14.79 -7.58
CA ARG A 286 17.14 -15.13 -7.16
C ARG A 286 16.26 -13.88 -7.02
N ALA A 287 16.81 -12.79 -6.48
CA ALA A 287 16.09 -11.52 -6.37
C ALA A 287 15.75 -10.96 -7.76
N LEU A 288 16.69 -11.02 -8.71
CA LEU A 288 16.47 -10.60 -10.09
C LEU A 288 15.44 -11.48 -10.82
N ALA A 289 15.47 -12.80 -10.62
CA ALA A 289 14.45 -13.71 -11.15
C ALA A 289 13.05 -13.40 -10.58
N GLY A 290 12.96 -13.02 -9.30
CA GLY A 290 11.71 -12.53 -8.71
C GLY A 290 11.20 -11.25 -9.37
N LEU A 291 12.09 -10.31 -9.70
CA LEU A 291 11.73 -9.09 -10.42
C LEU A 291 11.29 -9.35 -11.87
N GLU A 292 11.89 -10.32 -12.54
CA GLU A 292 11.46 -10.79 -13.87
C GLU A 292 10.02 -11.31 -13.82
N ALA A 293 9.72 -12.20 -12.86
CA ALA A 293 8.37 -12.74 -12.67
C ALA A 293 7.36 -11.63 -12.37
N ASP A 294 7.72 -10.67 -11.52
CA ASP A 294 6.88 -9.51 -11.21
C ASP A 294 6.63 -8.61 -12.42
N ALA A 295 7.63 -8.36 -13.26
CA ALA A 295 7.50 -7.57 -14.50
C ALA A 295 6.64 -8.31 -15.53
N THR A 296 6.80 -9.63 -15.62
CA THR A 296 5.96 -10.50 -16.45
C THR A 296 4.48 -10.45 -16.00
N ASP A 297 4.19 -10.53 -14.68
CA ASP A 297 2.82 -10.36 -14.17
C ASP A 297 2.25 -9.00 -14.56
N ARG A 298 3.03 -7.93 -14.51
CA ARG A 298 2.59 -6.59 -14.94
C ARG A 298 2.29 -6.52 -16.43
N CYS A 299 3.06 -7.20 -17.29
CA CYS A 299 2.73 -7.32 -18.72
C CYS A 299 1.35 -7.97 -18.91
N PHE A 300 1.06 -9.08 -18.21
CA PHE A 300 -0.26 -9.70 -18.26
C PHE A 300 -1.37 -8.79 -17.73
N LEU A 301 -1.12 -8.05 -16.66
CA LEU A 301 -2.10 -7.08 -16.15
C LEU A 301 -2.38 -5.97 -17.16
N LEU A 302 -1.36 -5.43 -17.84
CA LEU A 302 -1.52 -4.41 -18.89
C LEU A 302 -2.29 -4.95 -20.09
N MET A 303 -2.02 -6.19 -20.52
CA MET A 303 -2.75 -6.83 -21.62
C MET A 303 -4.25 -6.98 -21.33
N LYS A 304 -4.66 -7.11 -20.05
CA LYS A 304 -6.07 -7.20 -19.66
C LYS A 304 -6.88 -5.92 -19.93
N PHE A 305 -6.25 -4.79 -20.17
CA PHE A 305 -6.92 -3.57 -20.62
C PHE A 305 -7.12 -3.52 -22.13
N LEU A 306 -6.35 -4.32 -22.90
CA LEU A 306 -6.37 -4.32 -24.36
C LEU A 306 -7.17 -5.49 -24.94
N TYR A 307 -7.22 -6.60 -24.22
CA TYR A 307 -7.75 -7.88 -24.72
C TYR A 307 -8.73 -8.52 -23.72
N PRO A 308 -9.59 -9.45 -24.17
CA PRO A 308 -10.54 -10.12 -23.29
C PRO A 308 -9.89 -10.74 -22.06
N LEU A 309 -10.44 -10.44 -20.90
CA LEU A 309 -9.90 -10.79 -19.59
C LEU A 309 -9.65 -12.29 -19.45
N ASP A 310 -10.64 -13.11 -19.83
CA ASP A 310 -10.59 -14.56 -19.71
C ASP A 310 -9.50 -15.19 -20.61
N THR A 311 -9.33 -14.62 -21.81
CA THR A 311 -8.33 -15.07 -22.78
C THR A 311 -6.90 -14.81 -22.26
N VAL A 312 -6.65 -13.60 -21.77
CA VAL A 312 -5.35 -13.23 -21.17
C VAL A 312 -5.07 -14.04 -19.91
N GLN A 313 -6.11 -14.28 -19.11
CA GLN A 313 -5.96 -15.06 -17.87
C GLN A 313 -5.67 -16.55 -18.16
N ALA A 314 -6.33 -17.13 -19.16
CA ALA A 314 -6.07 -18.50 -19.60
C ALA A 314 -4.64 -18.66 -20.14
N ALA A 315 -4.15 -17.70 -20.92
CA ALA A 315 -2.76 -17.71 -21.41
C ALA A 315 -1.76 -17.61 -20.25
N ALA A 316 -1.96 -16.66 -19.32
CA ALA A 316 -1.11 -16.49 -18.14
C ALA A 316 -1.05 -17.74 -17.28
N PHE A 317 -2.19 -18.39 -17.02
CA PHE A 317 -2.27 -19.64 -16.26
C PHE A 317 -1.49 -20.77 -16.92
N ASN A 318 -1.67 -20.96 -18.23
CA ASN A 318 -0.97 -21.99 -18.99
C ASN A 318 0.55 -21.78 -18.99
N ILE A 319 1.01 -20.56 -19.19
CA ILE A 319 2.44 -20.20 -19.17
C ILE A 319 3.04 -20.38 -17.78
N ALA A 320 2.35 -19.95 -16.72
CA ALA A 320 2.81 -20.09 -15.34
C ALA A 320 2.92 -21.55 -14.87
N SER A 321 2.25 -22.49 -15.54
CA SER A 321 2.32 -23.92 -15.19
C SER A 321 3.72 -24.53 -15.36
N GLY A 322 4.56 -23.94 -16.24
CA GLY A 322 5.89 -24.47 -16.59
C GLY A 322 5.90 -25.79 -17.36
N GLN A 323 4.73 -26.39 -17.63
CA GLN A 323 4.62 -27.62 -18.43
C GLN A 323 4.67 -27.27 -19.92
N LEU A 324 5.56 -27.94 -20.66
CA LEU A 324 5.81 -27.67 -22.09
C LEU A 324 4.54 -27.56 -22.94
N SER A 325 3.62 -28.52 -22.79
CA SER A 325 2.36 -28.55 -23.54
C SER A 325 1.42 -27.41 -23.19
N LEU A 326 1.35 -27.02 -21.92
CA LEU A 326 0.52 -25.90 -21.47
C LEU A 326 1.17 -24.57 -21.84
N VAL A 327 2.48 -24.44 -21.71
CA VAL A 327 3.22 -23.24 -22.17
C VAL A 327 2.98 -23.02 -23.67
N ALA A 328 3.13 -24.07 -24.50
CA ALA A 328 2.85 -23.99 -25.94
C ALA A 328 1.41 -23.54 -26.24
N ARG A 329 0.44 -24.07 -25.49
CA ARG A 329 -0.97 -23.63 -25.62
C ARG A 329 -1.17 -22.18 -25.18
N GLY A 330 -0.49 -21.75 -24.09
CA GLY A 330 -0.53 -20.36 -23.65
C GLY A 330 0.03 -19.41 -24.68
N LEU A 331 1.15 -19.78 -25.33
CA LEU A 331 1.76 -19.03 -26.41
C LEU A 331 0.86 -18.94 -27.65
N GLU A 332 0.20 -20.05 -28.04
CA GLU A 332 -0.76 -20.06 -29.14
C GLU A 332 -1.95 -19.12 -28.86
N ILE A 333 -2.49 -19.11 -27.63
CA ILE A 333 -3.53 -18.18 -27.22
C ILE A 333 -3.05 -16.72 -27.39
N LEU A 334 -1.86 -16.39 -26.89
CA LEU A 334 -1.30 -15.03 -27.01
C LEU A 334 -1.04 -14.67 -28.47
N ASP A 335 -0.49 -15.59 -29.26
CA ASP A 335 -0.20 -15.35 -30.68
C ASP A 335 -1.45 -15.05 -31.49
N ASN A 336 -2.58 -15.70 -31.19
CA ASN A 336 -3.85 -15.44 -31.83
C ASN A 336 -4.58 -14.19 -31.32
N THR A 337 -4.25 -13.70 -30.13
CA THR A 337 -4.97 -12.61 -29.47
C THR A 337 -4.26 -11.28 -29.53
N VAL A 338 -2.93 -11.29 -29.34
CA VAL A 338 -2.12 -10.08 -29.20
C VAL A 338 -1.70 -9.54 -30.57
N ASP A 339 -1.89 -8.23 -30.76
CA ASP A 339 -1.57 -7.52 -32.03
C ASP A 339 -0.76 -6.23 -31.81
N ILE A 340 0.00 -6.17 -30.70
CA ILE A 340 0.90 -5.04 -30.42
C ILE A 340 2.15 -5.05 -31.31
N ALA A 341 2.78 -3.89 -31.50
CA ALA A 341 3.97 -3.73 -32.34
C ALA A 341 5.14 -4.65 -31.92
N LYS A 342 5.32 -4.89 -30.62
CA LYS A 342 6.40 -5.73 -30.06
C LYS A 342 5.94 -7.12 -29.65
N LYS A 343 4.89 -7.64 -30.28
CA LYS A 343 4.32 -8.98 -30.03
C LYS A 343 5.41 -10.08 -30.01
N ARG A 344 6.31 -10.09 -31.01
CA ARG A 344 7.35 -11.10 -31.12
C ARG A 344 8.30 -11.07 -29.92
N SER A 345 8.72 -9.90 -29.48
CA SER A 345 9.57 -9.73 -28.29
C SER A 345 8.85 -10.21 -27.03
N LEU A 346 7.55 -9.94 -26.91
CA LEU A 346 6.73 -10.40 -25.79
C LEU A 346 6.61 -11.94 -25.77
N LEU A 347 6.27 -12.58 -26.89
CA LEU A 347 6.11 -14.04 -26.97
C LEU A 347 7.41 -14.78 -26.68
N ASN A 348 8.54 -14.29 -27.21
CA ASN A 348 9.85 -14.88 -27.00
C ASN A 348 10.29 -14.92 -25.51
N LEU A 349 9.73 -14.06 -24.65
CA LEU A 349 10.00 -14.12 -23.21
C LEU A 349 9.49 -15.41 -22.57
N PHE A 350 8.38 -15.91 -23.06
CA PHE A 350 7.70 -17.07 -22.46
C PHE A 350 8.20 -18.40 -23.06
N GLU A 351 8.98 -18.34 -24.14
CA GLU A 351 9.64 -19.51 -24.69
C GLU A 351 10.76 -19.99 -23.76
N GLN A 352 11.01 -21.31 -23.78
CA GLN A 352 12.05 -21.92 -22.95
C GLN A 352 13.43 -21.73 -23.58
N HIS A 353 13.93 -20.52 -23.52
CA HIS A 353 15.26 -20.13 -23.98
C HIS A 353 16.17 -19.79 -22.79
N SER A 354 17.49 -19.86 -23.01
CA SER A 354 18.48 -19.35 -22.08
C SER A 354 18.36 -17.81 -21.94
N GLU A 355 18.82 -17.23 -20.81
CA GLU A 355 18.80 -15.79 -20.58
C GLU A 355 19.52 -15.03 -21.72
N ARG A 356 20.57 -15.62 -22.28
CA ARG A 356 21.32 -15.03 -23.40
C ARG A 356 20.51 -15.01 -24.68
N GLU A 357 19.76 -16.05 -25.00
CA GLU A 357 18.87 -16.11 -26.16
C GLU A 357 17.68 -15.16 -25.99
N LYS A 358 17.06 -15.15 -24.83
CA LYS A 358 15.98 -14.22 -24.49
C LYS A 358 16.46 -12.76 -24.62
N LEU A 359 17.66 -12.44 -24.15
CA LEU A 359 18.28 -11.13 -24.29
C LEU A 359 18.52 -10.75 -25.75
N SER A 360 18.96 -11.69 -26.58
CA SER A 360 19.09 -11.49 -28.04
C SER A 360 17.75 -11.21 -28.70
N ASN A 361 16.68 -11.87 -28.27
CA ASN A 361 15.32 -11.67 -28.79
C ASN A 361 14.72 -10.31 -28.42
N LEU A 362 15.28 -9.61 -27.43
CA LEU A 362 14.90 -8.24 -27.03
C LEU A 362 15.76 -7.16 -27.74
N SER A 363 16.60 -7.51 -28.72
CA SER A 363 17.51 -6.59 -29.40
C SER A 363 16.83 -5.40 -30.11
N GLU A 364 15.56 -5.53 -30.46
CA GLU A 364 14.75 -4.43 -31.01
C GLU A 364 14.36 -3.37 -29.96
N LEU A 365 14.35 -3.74 -28.68
CA LEU A 365 13.95 -2.87 -27.57
C LEU A 365 15.17 -2.30 -26.84
N MET A 366 16.26 -3.06 -26.78
CA MET A 366 17.46 -2.64 -26.08
C MET A 366 18.73 -3.23 -26.70
N VAL A 367 19.79 -2.44 -26.71
CA VAL A 367 21.11 -2.89 -27.16
C VAL A 367 21.86 -3.45 -25.95
N TYR A 368 22.12 -4.76 -25.96
CA TYR A 368 22.97 -5.40 -24.97
C TYR A 368 24.45 -5.17 -25.30
N LYS A 369 25.18 -4.65 -24.32
CA LYS A 369 26.65 -4.60 -24.33
C LYS A 369 27.15 -5.37 -23.11
N PRO A 370 28.00 -6.40 -23.30
CA PRO A 370 28.62 -7.12 -22.20
C PRO A 370 29.40 -6.17 -21.29
N LEU A 371 29.25 -6.34 -20.00
CA LEU A 371 29.97 -5.59 -18.97
C LEU A 371 30.68 -6.53 -18.01
N THR A 372 31.73 -6.01 -17.35
CA THR A 372 32.31 -6.73 -16.22
C THR A 372 31.25 -6.88 -15.11
N PRO A 373 31.31 -7.92 -14.26
CA PRO A 373 30.36 -8.08 -13.17
C PRO A 373 30.25 -6.84 -12.26
N SER A 374 31.37 -6.18 -11.97
CA SER A 374 31.40 -4.96 -11.17
C SER A 374 30.69 -3.78 -11.86
N ASP A 375 30.88 -3.61 -13.17
CA ASP A 375 30.22 -2.54 -13.93
C ASP A 375 28.74 -2.82 -14.12
N ARG A 376 28.39 -4.10 -14.29
CA ARG A 376 26.97 -4.52 -14.33
C ARG A 376 26.26 -4.23 -13.00
N LEU A 377 26.93 -4.49 -11.86
CA LEU A 377 26.37 -4.15 -10.56
C LEU A 377 26.17 -2.63 -10.39
N ARG A 378 27.15 -1.82 -10.82
CA ARG A 378 26.98 -0.36 -10.84
C ARG A 378 25.81 0.08 -11.70
N ARG A 379 25.62 -0.56 -12.85
CA ARG A 379 24.48 -0.30 -13.73
C ARG A 379 23.14 -0.66 -13.06
N LEU A 380 23.06 -1.77 -12.33
CA LEU A 380 21.88 -2.11 -11.53
C LEU A 380 21.59 -1.02 -10.47
N LEU A 381 22.61 -0.53 -9.78
CA LEU A 381 22.45 0.55 -8.79
C LEU A 381 22.02 1.90 -9.41
N GLU A 382 22.32 2.15 -10.69
CA GLU A 382 21.74 3.29 -11.43
C GLU A 382 20.24 3.08 -11.66
N LEU A 383 19.80 1.84 -11.82
CA LEU A 383 18.39 1.45 -11.98
C LEU A 383 17.69 1.20 -10.63
N ARG A 384 18.22 1.68 -9.52
CA ARG A 384 17.74 1.41 -8.15
C ARG A 384 16.24 1.60 -7.93
N HIS A 385 15.63 2.55 -8.64
CA HIS A 385 14.18 2.83 -8.51
C HIS A 385 13.29 1.71 -9.07
N PHE A 386 13.85 0.83 -9.88
CA PHE A 386 13.16 -0.32 -10.47
C PHE A 386 13.43 -1.61 -9.71
N LEU A 387 14.46 -1.62 -8.86
CA LEU A 387 14.82 -2.76 -8.04
C LEU A 387 13.91 -2.86 -6.82
N SER A 388 13.70 -4.08 -6.33
CA SER A 388 13.15 -4.27 -4.98
C SER A 388 14.19 -3.91 -3.93
N ASP A 389 13.73 -3.54 -2.74
CA ASP A 389 14.62 -3.26 -1.58
C ASP A 389 15.58 -4.43 -1.32
N TRP A 390 15.06 -5.66 -1.48
CA TRP A 390 15.85 -6.87 -1.32
C TRP A 390 16.96 -7.00 -2.38
N ALA A 391 16.64 -6.78 -3.65
CA ALA A 391 17.63 -6.81 -4.73
C ALA A 391 18.69 -5.72 -4.53
N LEU A 392 18.27 -4.54 -4.07
CA LEU A 392 19.16 -3.41 -3.77
C LEU A 392 20.13 -3.74 -2.62
N ALA A 393 19.65 -4.32 -1.52
CA ALA A 393 20.49 -4.78 -0.41
C ALA A 393 21.48 -5.86 -0.87
N CYS A 394 21.03 -6.84 -1.69
CA CYS A 394 21.90 -7.88 -2.27
C CYS A 394 23.03 -7.27 -3.12
N CYS A 395 22.78 -6.16 -3.85
CA CYS A 395 23.83 -5.47 -4.61
C CYS A 395 24.94 -4.93 -3.69
N PHE A 396 24.61 -4.32 -2.55
CA PHE A 396 25.60 -3.81 -1.60
C PHE A 396 26.36 -4.95 -0.90
N HIS A 397 25.69 -6.02 -0.52
CA HIS A 397 26.35 -7.18 0.07
C HIS A 397 27.32 -7.84 -0.91
N LEU A 398 26.92 -8.01 -2.18
CA LEU A 398 27.80 -8.55 -3.23
C LEU A 398 29.01 -7.64 -3.44
N ALA A 399 28.81 -6.31 -3.55
CA ALA A 399 29.91 -5.36 -3.70
C ALA A 399 30.89 -5.43 -2.52
N ARG A 400 30.36 -5.60 -1.29
CA ARG A 400 31.18 -5.77 -0.07
C ARG A 400 32.05 -7.02 -0.13
N GLU A 401 31.44 -8.17 -0.42
CA GLU A 401 32.15 -9.46 -0.43
C GLU A 401 33.14 -9.58 -1.57
N ALA A 402 32.76 -9.14 -2.78
CA ALA A 402 33.64 -9.10 -3.94
C ALA A 402 34.65 -7.94 -3.92
N ARG A 403 34.59 -7.05 -2.91
CA ARG A 403 35.41 -5.84 -2.78
C ARG A 403 35.35 -4.93 -4.01
N TRP A 404 34.19 -4.80 -4.62
CA TRP A 404 33.97 -3.90 -5.75
C TRP A 404 33.72 -2.48 -5.26
N SER A 405 34.37 -1.50 -5.92
CA SER A 405 34.17 -0.10 -5.59
C SER A 405 32.86 0.42 -6.18
N LEU A 406 32.07 1.13 -5.37
CA LEU A 406 30.88 1.86 -5.77
C LEU A 406 31.15 3.36 -5.70
N THR A 407 30.38 4.16 -6.46
CA THR A 407 30.50 5.61 -6.40
C THR A 407 29.89 6.18 -5.12
N ALA A 408 30.38 7.34 -4.67
CA ALA A 408 29.83 8.03 -3.52
C ALA A 408 28.33 8.34 -3.73
N GLN A 409 27.92 8.69 -4.94
CA GLN A 409 26.51 8.95 -5.25
C GLN A 409 25.63 7.71 -5.06
N GLN A 410 26.09 6.53 -5.52
CA GLN A 410 25.36 5.27 -5.36
C GLN A 410 25.16 4.90 -3.88
N THR A 411 26.18 5.13 -3.06
CA THR A 411 26.14 4.82 -1.63
C THR A 411 25.34 5.83 -0.81
N LEU A 412 25.59 7.14 -0.99
CA LEU A 412 24.95 8.19 -0.18
C LEU A 412 23.44 8.27 -0.40
N VAL A 413 22.97 8.08 -1.64
CA VAL A 413 21.53 8.08 -1.93
C VAL A 413 20.85 6.91 -1.23
N CYS A 414 21.49 5.73 -1.19
CA CYS A 414 20.91 4.55 -0.56
C CYS A 414 21.02 4.57 0.98
N LEU A 415 21.89 5.41 1.58
CA LEU A 415 21.85 5.69 3.02
C LEU A 415 20.60 6.44 3.47
N GLN A 416 19.91 7.10 2.56
CA GLN A 416 18.63 7.78 2.84
C GLN A 416 17.41 6.92 2.44
N HIS A 417 17.64 5.63 2.11
CA HIS A 417 16.56 4.75 1.70
C HIS A 417 15.54 4.58 2.84
N PRO A 418 14.21 4.57 2.57
CA PRO A 418 13.18 4.43 3.60
C PRO A 418 13.29 3.12 4.38
N THR A 419 13.73 2.04 3.73
CA THR A 419 13.84 0.70 4.32
C THR A 419 15.15 0.50 5.08
N GLY A 420 15.06 0.12 6.37
CA GLY A 420 16.20 -0.02 7.27
C GLY A 420 17.26 -1.01 6.79
N PHE A 421 16.87 -2.22 6.34
CA PHE A 421 17.84 -3.23 5.91
C PHE A 421 18.63 -2.84 4.65
N VAL A 422 18.12 -1.91 3.82
CA VAL A 422 18.91 -1.34 2.71
C VAL A 422 19.99 -0.43 3.26
N ARG A 423 19.66 0.45 4.23
CA ARG A 423 20.64 1.32 4.90
C ARG A 423 21.69 0.49 5.63
N GLU A 424 21.28 -0.59 6.31
CA GLU A 424 22.18 -1.56 6.95
C GLU A 424 23.18 -2.15 5.95
N ALA A 425 22.72 -2.63 4.80
CA ALA A 425 23.58 -3.17 3.75
C ALA A 425 24.62 -2.14 3.23
N VAL A 426 24.21 -0.87 3.10
CA VAL A 426 25.12 0.21 2.72
C VAL A 426 26.18 0.46 3.81
N LEU A 427 25.78 0.49 5.08
CA LEU A 427 26.70 0.65 6.21
C LEU A 427 27.73 -0.49 6.27
N ALA A 428 27.25 -1.74 6.09
CA ALA A 428 28.10 -2.92 6.03
C ALA A 428 29.11 -2.87 4.86
N TYR A 429 28.69 -2.35 3.71
CA TYR A 429 29.58 -2.10 2.57
C TYR A 429 30.62 -1.02 2.90
N LEU A 430 30.20 0.15 3.41
CA LEU A 430 31.08 1.27 3.72
C LEU A 430 32.13 0.93 4.80
N LYS A 431 31.78 0.06 5.76
CA LYS A 431 32.70 -0.43 6.78
C LYS A 431 33.96 -1.06 6.16
N ILE A 432 33.83 -1.73 5.04
CA ILE A 432 34.95 -2.37 4.31
C ILE A 432 35.55 -1.44 3.25
N ALA A 433 34.69 -0.78 2.46
CA ALA A 433 35.13 -0.02 1.30
C ALA A 433 35.71 1.37 1.66
N SER A 434 35.18 2.03 2.69
CA SER A 434 35.59 3.39 3.08
C SER A 434 35.36 3.67 4.57
N PRO A 435 36.14 3.04 5.48
CA PRO A 435 35.96 3.19 6.94
C PRO A 435 36.08 4.64 7.43
N ARG A 436 36.96 5.44 6.79
CA ARG A 436 37.14 6.86 7.15
C ARG A 436 35.88 7.69 6.83
N ALA A 437 35.31 7.54 5.62
CA ALA A 437 34.08 8.23 5.24
C ALA A 437 32.91 7.76 6.12
N LEU A 438 32.88 6.49 6.49
CA LEU A 438 31.85 5.95 7.38
C LEU A 438 31.92 6.63 8.76
N LEU A 439 33.09 6.80 9.36
CA LEU A 439 33.27 7.48 10.66
C LEU A 439 32.68 8.91 10.66
N GLU A 440 32.77 9.63 9.54
CA GLU A 440 32.19 10.97 9.40
C GLU A 440 30.67 10.96 9.30
N LEU A 441 30.08 9.85 8.79
CA LEU A 441 28.64 9.69 8.60
C LEU A 441 27.91 9.13 9.83
N LEU A 442 28.57 8.27 10.61
CA LEU A 442 27.95 7.57 11.75
C LEU A 442 27.25 8.51 12.75
N PRO A 443 27.80 9.67 13.15
CA PRO A 443 27.14 10.57 14.10
C PRO A 443 25.78 11.09 13.60
N ARG A 444 25.59 11.18 12.29
CA ARG A 444 24.32 11.63 11.68
C ARG A 444 23.27 10.53 11.65
N LEU A 445 23.67 9.28 11.76
CA LEU A 445 22.83 8.09 11.68
C LEU A 445 22.52 7.48 13.06
N GLN A 446 23.01 8.06 14.16
CA GLN A 446 22.76 7.59 15.52
C GLN A 446 21.28 7.53 15.90
N ASN A 447 20.47 8.45 15.35
CA ASN A 447 19.04 8.56 15.60
C ASN A 447 18.23 8.01 14.43
N ASP A 448 18.70 6.95 13.77
CA ASP A 448 17.97 6.31 12.70
C ASP A 448 16.61 5.79 13.22
N PRO A 449 15.51 5.98 12.49
CA PRO A 449 14.18 5.51 12.91
C PRO A 449 14.07 3.99 13.00
N ASP A 450 15.00 3.24 12.38
CA ASP A 450 15.06 1.78 12.46
C ASP A 450 16.02 1.37 13.59
N ASN A 451 15.49 0.63 14.57
CA ASN A 451 16.24 0.20 15.74
C ASN A 451 17.45 -0.71 15.42
N LEU A 452 17.37 -1.49 14.33
CA LEU A 452 18.49 -2.36 13.92
C LEU A 452 19.61 -1.52 13.31
N VAL A 453 19.26 -0.50 12.52
CA VAL A 453 20.23 0.43 11.94
C VAL A 453 20.93 1.25 13.05
N SER A 454 20.16 1.80 14.01
CA SER A 454 20.74 2.57 15.12
C SER A 454 21.67 1.72 15.99
N ALA A 455 21.28 0.47 16.29
CA ALA A 455 22.13 -0.46 17.03
C ALA A 455 23.44 -0.79 16.26
N GLN A 456 23.35 -1.02 14.96
CA GLN A 456 24.52 -1.24 14.10
C GLN A 456 25.44 -0.01 14.06
N VAL A 457 24.88 1.20 14.01
CA VAL A 457 25.66 2.46 14.07
C VAL A 457 26.41 2.59 15.39
N GLU A 458 25.77 2.29 16.51
CA GLU A 458 26.40 2.30 17.85
C GLU A 458 27.55 1.30 17.93
N GLU A 459 27.36 0.07 17.44
CA GLU A 459 28.41 -0.95 17.39
C GLU A 459 29.60 -0.48 16.54
N MET A 460 29.35 0.05 15.35
CA MET A 460 30.40 0.56 14.45
C MET A 460 31.15 1.76 15.05
N MET A 461 30.46 2.63 15.77
CA MET A 461 31.12 3.75 16.49
C MET A 461 32.03 3.25 17.58
N ALA A 462 31.63 2.23 18.35
CA ALA A 462 32.47 1.64 19.40
C ALA A 462 33.70 0.94 18.80
N GLU A 463 33.54 0.17 17.72
CA GLU A 463 34.62 -0.54 17.06
C GLU A 463 35.63 0.40 16.38
N LEU A 464 35.16 1.35 15.60
CA LEU A 464 36.00 2.24 14.79
C LEU A 464 36.53 3.43 15.58
N GLY A 465 35.77 3.92 16.60
CA GLY A 465 36.18 5.00 17.48
C GLY A 465 37.16 4.57 18.56
N GLY A 466 37.15 3.28 18.97
CA GLY A 466 38.12 2.72 19.94
C GLY A 466 39.51 2.43 19.38
N GLY A 467 39.69 2.40 18.07
CA GLY A 467 40.97 2.11 17.40
C GLY A 467 42.00 3.25 17.41
N GLY A 468 41.65 4.42 17.95
CA GLY A 468 42.55 5.59 18.02
C GLY A 468 43.43 5.68 19.27
N LYS A 469 43.42 4.67 20.14
CA LYS A 469 44.25 4.62 21.37
C LYS A 469 45.17 3.37 21.40
N ARG A 470 45.93 3.15 20.36
CA ARG A 470 47.14 2.29 20.43
C ARG A 470 48.26 2.92 19.63
#